data_87722185c0d18b6a3cb22a528b39df22
#
_entry.id   87722185c0d18b6a3cb22a528b39df22
#
_cell.length_a   1.000
_cell.length_b   1.000
_cell.length_c   1.000
_cell.angle_alpha   90.00
_cell.angle_beta   90.00
_cell.angle_gamma   90.00
#
_symmetry.space_group_name_H-M   'P 1'
#
loop_
_entity.id
_entity.type
_entity.pdbx_description
1 polymer ?
#
loop_
_entity_poly.entity_id
_entity_poly.type
_entity_poly.pdbx_seq_one_letter_code
_entity_poly.pdbx_strand_id
1 'polypeptide(L)'
;MKGFLARLLLGGLTLLSTLVLIGGCATQVDHPELPTASGDARLSSRYKIAPGDSIQIFVWRNPEVSTAVPVRPDGLLSAPLMEEVPAAGKTPAELARDLEKILATYLRDPLVTVIVTGFVGVYPEQIRVVGEAAKPQALLYRDSMTLL
;
A
#
# COMPACT_ATOMS: atom_id res chain seq x y z
N MET A 1 3.75 -54.02 59.94
CA MET A 1 4.61 -53.48 58.83
C MET A 1 3.96 -53.49 57.47
N LYS A 2 2.96 -54.27 57.15
CA LYS A 2 2.30 -54.33 55.83
C LYS A 2 1.36 -53.17 55.54
N GLY A 3 0.78 -52.53 56.58
CA GLY A 3 -0.15 -51.40 56.36
C GLY A 3 0.53 -50.02 56.07
N PHE A 4 1.78 -49.86 56.46
CA PHE A 4 2.51 -48.58 56.25
C PHE A 4 2.99 -48.43 54.79
N LEU A 5 3.46 -49.54 54.21
CA LEU A 5 3.88 -49.57 52.79
C LEU A 5 2.70 -49.34 51.80
N ALA A 6 1.53 -49.86 52.12
CA ALA A 6 0.32 -49.69 51.30
C ALA A 6 -0.14 -48.24 51.30
N ARG A 7 -0.04 -47.51 52.41
CA ARG A 7 -0.37 -46.09 52.52
C ARG A 7 0.64 -45.19 51.78
N LEU A 8 1.93 -45.56 51.75
CA LEU A 8 2.96 -44.82 51.04
C LEU A 8 2.82 -44.97 49.51
N LEU A 9 2.43 -46.17 49.03
CA LEU A 9 2.17 -46.42 47.61
C LEU A 9 0.90 -45.70 47.10
N LEU A 10 -0.15 -45.64 47.90
CA LEU A 10 -1.38 -44.92 47.55
C LEU A 10 -1.17 -43.40 47.52
N GLY A 11 -0.38 -42.84 48.45
CA GLY A 11 -0.02 -41.44 48.48
C GLY A 11 0.86 -41.00 47.31
N GLY A 12 1.77 -41.86 46.85
CA GLY A 12 2.62 -41.61 45.69
C GLY A 12 1.84 -41.58 44.36
N LEU A 13 0.84 -42.49 44.25
CA LEU A 13 0.02 -42.59 43.03
C LEU A 13 -0.93 -41.38 42.87
N THR A 14 -1.43 -40.80 43.96
CA THR A 14 -2.28 -39.59 43.92
C THR A 14 -1.49 -38.35 43.61
N LEU A 15 -0.24 -38.26 44.07
CA LEU A 15 0.65 -37.12 43.78
C LEU A 15 1.09 -37.10 42.30
N LEU A 16 1.30 -38.26 41.69
CA LEU A 16 1.67 -38.38 40.28
C LEU A 16 0.49 -38.09 39.35
N SER A 17 -0.74 -38.38 39.79
CA SER A 17 -1.96 -38.08 39.00
C SER A 17 -2.28 -36.58 38.92
N THR A 18 -1.94 -35.79 39.94
CA THR A 18 -2.18 -34.34 39.94
C THR A 18 -1.17 -33.54 39.09
N LEU A 19 0.01 -34.10 38.81
CA LEU A 19 1.05 -33.43 38.01
C LEU A 19 0.77 -33.46 36.48
N VAL A 20 -0.07 -34.41 36.03
CA VAL A 20 -0.39 -34.60 34.60
C VAL A 20 -1.46 -33.59 34.08
N LEU A 21 -2.21 -32.93 34.96
CA LEU A 21 -3.33 -32.06 34.60
C LEU A 21 -2.94 -30.60 34.33
N ILE A 22 -1.65 -30.21 34.46
CA ILE A 22 -1.17 -28.83 34.22
C ILE A 22 -0.50 -28.66 32.83
N GLY A 23 -0.61 -29.68 31.99
CA GLY A 23 -0.21 -29.57 30.57
C GLY A 23 -1.23 -28.74 29.78
N GLY A 24 -1.34 -27.46 30.09
CA GLY A 24 -2.14 -26.51 29.30
C GLY A 24 -1.59 -26.46 27.87
N CYS A 25 -2.42 -26.83 26.88
CA CYS A 25 -2.17 -26.59 25.47
C CYS A 25 -2.00 -25.08 25.25
N ALA A 26 -0.78 -24.57 25.26
CA ALA A 26 -0.44 -23.31 24.62
C ALA A 26 -0.58 -23.57 23.11
N THR A 27 -1.76 -23.33 22.55
CA THR A 27 -1.92 -23.18 21.10
C THR A 27 -1.17 -21.92 20.73
N GLN A 28 0.06 -22.09 20.28
CA GLN A 28 0.83 -21.03 19.66
C GLN A 28 0.12 -20.74 18.33
N VAL A 29 -0.63 -19.64 18.31
CA VAL A 29 -1.19 -19.12 17.08
C VAL A 29 0.02 -18.59 16.30
N ASP A 30 0.46 -19.39 15.34
CA ASP A 30 1.48 -18.99 14.38
C ASP A 30 0.90 -17.82 13.57
N HIS A 31 1.22 -16.61 13.98
CA HIS A 31 0.93 -15.43 13.17
C HIS A 31 1.95 -15.47 12.03
N PRO A 32 1.50 -15.51 10.77
CA PRO A 32 2.42 -15.32 9.66
C PRO A 32 3.19 -14.03 9.91
N GLU A 33 4.50 -14.13 10.08
CA GLU A 33 5.35 -12.93 10.13
C GLU A 33 5.11 -12.15 8.84
N LEU A 34 4.57 -10.95 9.00
CA LEU A 34 4.50 -9.99 7.90
C LEU A 34 5.94 -9.80 7.39
N PRO A 35 6.18 -9.95 6.08
CA PRO A 35 7.50 -9.72 5.54
C PRO A 35 7.97 -8.33 5.98
N THR A 36 9.02 -8.31 6.78
CA THR A 36 9.67 -7.06 7.19
C THR A 36 10.16 -6.40 5.92
N ALA A 37 9.43 -5.40 5.43
CA ALA A 37 9.83 -4.66 4.27
C ALA A 37 11.20 -4.03 4.57
N SER A 38 12.24 -4.58 3.93
CA SER A 38 13.61 -4.09 4.05
C SER A 38 13.62 -2.59 3.80
N GLY A 39 14.12 -1.80 4.77
CA GLY A 39 14.05 -0.33 4.75
C GLY A 39 14.64 0.34 3.51
N ASP A 40 15.49 -0.37 2.76
CA ASP A 40 16.14 0.16 1.55
C ASP A 40 15.23 0.23 0.31
N ALA A 41 14.15 -0.56 0.26
CA ALA A 41 13.18 -0.50 -0.85
C ALA A 41 12.26 0.73 -0.76
N ARG A 42 12.16 1.37 0.41
CA ARG A 42 11.25 2.50 0.65
C ARG A 42 11.80 3.85 0.21
N LEU A 43 13.11 4.00 0.11
CA LEU A 43 13.76 5.29 -0.18
C LEU A 43 13.84 5.65 -1.67
N SER A 44 13.43 4.77 -2.58
CA SER A 44 13.55 4.99 -4.02
C SER A 44 12.25 4.92 -4.83
N SER A 45 11.09 4.67 -4.21
CA SER A 45 9.84 4.66 -4.96
C SER A 45 9.33 6.09 -5.16
N ARG A 46 9.77 6.73 -6.26
CA ARG A 46 9.12 7.94 -6.74
C ARG A 46 7.67 7.62 -7.02
N TYR A 47 6.78 8.51 -6.61
CA TYR A 47 5.34 8.36 -6.88
C TYR A 47 5.10 8.06 -8.36
N LYS A 48 4.31 7.03 -8.63
CA LYS A 48 3.85 6.67 -9.96
C LYS A 48 2.37 6.99 -10.09
N ILE A 49 2.04 7.62 -11.16
CA ILE A 49 0.66 7.99 -11.51
C ILE A 49 -0.19 6.72 -11.63
N ALA A 50 -1.36 6.74 -11.00
CA ALA A 50 -2.33 5.64 -11.03
C ALA A 50 -3.58 6.03 -11.82
N PRO A 51 -4.32 5.04 -12.36
CA PRO A 51 -5.66 5.27 -12.86
C PRO A 51 -6.55 5.89 -11.78
N GLY A 52 -7.30 6.93 -12.13
CA GLY A 52 -8.15 7.69 -11.21
C GLY A 52 -7.48 8.90 -10.57
N ASP A 53 -6.16 9.07 -10.70
CA ASP A 53 -5.48 10.27 -10.23
C ASP A 53 -5.96 11.50 -11.01
N SER A 54 -5.99 12.65 -10.34
CA SER A 54 -6.25 13.94 -10.97
C SER A 54 -4.94 14.66 -11.23
N ILE A 55 -4.73 15.04 -12.47
CA ILE A 55 -3.49 15.66 -12.94
C ILE A 55 -3.79 17.08 -13.44
N GLN A 56 -3.03 18.05 -12.96
CA GLN A 56 -2.96 19.38 -13.51
C GLN A 56 -1.78 19.44 -14.47
N ILE A 57 -2.05 19.69 -15.75
CA ILE A 57 -1.05 19.96 -16.79
C ILE A 57 -0.93 21.47 -16.93
N PHE A 58 0.26 21.98 -16.72
CA PHE A 58 0.58 23.39 -16.90
C PHE A 58 1.59 23.54 -18.04
N VAL A 59 1.21 24.29 -19.08
CA VAL A 59 2.07 24.57 -20.23
C VAL A 59 2.45 26.05 -20.21
N TRP A 60 3.75 26.32 -20.07
CA TRP A 60 4.24 27.69 -19.98
C TRP A 60 3.88 28.51 -21.22
N ARG A 61 3.36 29.72 -21.02
CA ARG A 61 2.89 30.65 -22.05
C ARG A 61 1.72 30.20 -22.93
N ASN A 62 1.12 29.03 -22.62
CA ASN A 62 0.00 28.50 -23.38
C ASN A 62 -1.13 28.05 -22.41
N PRO A 63 -1.87 29.02 -21.83
CA PRO A 63 -2.93 28.70 -20.88
C PRO A 63 -4.10 27.95 -21.53
N GLU A 64 -4.29 28.08 -22.85
CA GLU A 64 -5.35 27.40 -23.61
C GLU A 64 -5.18 25.88 -23.70
N VAL A 65 -3.96 25.37 -23.54
CA VAL A 65 -3.69 23.94 -23.48
C VAL A 65 -3.40 23.45 -22.06
N SER A 66 -3.31 24.37 -21.10
CA SER A 66 -3.16 24.04 -19.67
C SER A 66 -4.51 23.64 -19.09
N THR A 67 -4.60 22.43 -18.51
CA THR A 67 -5.86 21.90 -18.03
C THR A 67 -5.67 20.89 -16.91
N ALA A 68 -6.74 20.64 -16.14
CA ALA A 68 -6.81 19.56 -15.17
C ALA A 68 -7.61 18.41 -15.76
N VAL A 69 -7.04 17.21 -15.75
CA VAL A 69 -7.65 16.01 -16.30
C VAL A 69 -7.46 14.83 -15.38
N PRO A 70 -8.45 13.93 -15.25
CA PRO A 70 -8.27 12.66 -14.58
C PRO A 70 -7.55 11.66 -15.48
N VAL A 71 -6.78 10.77 -14.87
CA VAL A 71 -6.27 9.57 -15.54
C VAL A 71 -7.40 8.56 -15.66
N ARG A 72 -7.67 8.12 -16.87
CA ARG A 72 -8.73 7.16 -17.18
C ARG A 72 -8.43 5.79 -16.54
N PRO A 73 -9.45 4.93 -16.34
CA PRO A 73 -9.25 3.57 -15.82
C PRO A 73 -8.32 2.70 -16.68
N ASP A 74 -8.19 2.99 -17.98
CA ASP A 74 -7.25 2.34 -18.90
C ASP A 74 -5.80 2.85 -18.75
N GLY A 75 -5.57 3.82 -17.85
CA GLY A 75 -4.25 4.41 -17.62
C GLY A 75 -3.83 5.49 -18.59
N LEU A 76 -4.71 5.86 -19.52
CA LEU A 76 -4.47 6.93 -20.49
C LEU A 76 -5.02 8.26 -19.97
N LEU A 77 -4.52 9.36 -20.50
CA LEU A 77 -5.11 10.68 -20.33
C LEU A 77 -5.36 11.32 -21.70
N SER A 78 -6.33 12.22 -21.75
CA SER A 78 -6.63 13.04 -22.94
C SER A 78 -6.79 14.48 -22.50
N ALA A 79 -6.12 15.38 -23.22
CA ALA A 79 -6.15 16.81 -23.01
C ALA A 79 -6.09 17.53 -24.37
N PRO A 80 -6.31 18.85 -24.43
CA PRO A 80 -6.18 19.58 -25.68
C PRO A 80 -4.85 19.32 -26.39
N LEU A 81 -4.89 18.97 -27.66
CA LEU A 81 -3.73 18.60 -28.51
C LEU A 81 -2.97 17.32 -28.06
N MET A 82 -3.49 16.61 -27.08
CA MET A 82 -2.86 15.42 -26.50
C MET A 82 -3.90 14.31 -26.32
N GLU A 83 -3.99 13.42 -27.29
CA GLU A 83 -4.93 12.31 -27.27
C GLU A 83 -4.25 11.01 -26.84
N GLU A 84 -4.93 10.23 -25.99
CA GLU A 84 -4.53 8.86 -25.58
C GLU A 84 -3.08 8.73 -25.11
N VAL A 85 -2.62 9.65 -24.26
CA VAL A 85 -1.26 9.63 -23.73
C VAL A 85 -1.18 8.66 -22.56
N PRO A 86 -0.27 7.66 -22.57
CA PRO A 86 -0.09 6.75 -21.46
C PRO A 86 0.52 7.48 -20.25
N ALA A 87 -0.23 7.54 -19.15
CA ALA A 87 0.13 8.23 -17.92
C ALA A 87 0.40 7.26 -16.76
N ALA A 88 -0.39 6.19 -16.64
CA ALA A 88 -0.26 5.25 -15.54
C ALA A 88 1.12 4.57 -15.53
N GLY A 89 1.68 4.41 -14.31
CA GLY A 89 2.99 3.80 -14.09
C GLY A 89 4.18 4.73 -14.31
N LYS A 90 3.97 5.92 -14.89
CA LYS A 90 5.00 6.95 -15.06
C LYS A 90 5.07 7.88 -13.86
N THR A 91 6.22 8.47 -13.63
CA THR A 91 6.35 9.60 -12.72
C THR A 91 5.82 10.89 -13.37
N PRO A 92 5.41 11.90 -12.59
CA PRO A 92 4.99 13.20 -13.14
C PRO A 92 6.03 13.83 -14.05
N ALA A 93 7.32 13.65 -13.72
CA ALA A 93 8.42 14.18 -14.53
C ALA A 93 8.56 13.46 -15.88
N GLU A 94 8.43 12.13 -15.91
CA GLU A 94 8.45 11.35 -17.16
C GLU A 94 7.27 11.72 -18.04
N LEU A 95 6.06 11.84 -17.46
CA LEU A 95 4.88 12.27 -18.19
C LEU A 95 5.08 13.66 -18.78
N ALA A 96 5.63 14.63 -18.02
CA ALA A 96 5.91 15.97 -18.52
C ALA A 96 6.79 15.94 -19.77
N ARG A 97 7.87 15.14 -19.77
CA ARG A 97 8.77 14.99 -20.94
C ARG A 97 8.07 14.38 -22.15
N ASP A 98 7.16 13.45 -21.94
CA ASP A 98 6.41 12.86 -23.03
C ASP A 98 5.38 13.83 -23.61
N LEU A 99 4.71 14.63 -22.76
CA LEU A 99 3.79 15.69 -23.20
C LEU A 99 4.53 16.80 -23.98
N GLU A 100 5.73 17.18 -23.55
CA GLU A 100 6.58 18.15 -24.30
C GLU A 100 6.87 17.66 -25.72
N LYS A 101 7.21 16.37 -25.89
CA LYS A 101 7.47 15.78 -27.22
C LYS A 101 6.23 15.84 -28.13
N ILE A 102 5.05 15.54 -27.57
CA ILE A 102 3.79 15.59 -28.33
C ILE A 102 3.46 17.03 -28.71
N LEU A 103 3.53 17.95 -27.75
CA LEU A 103 3.21 19.36 -27.97
C LEU A 103 4.21 20.07 -28.88
N ALA A 104 5.46 19.61 -28.99
CA ALA A 104 6.48 20.17 -29.88
C ALA A 104 6.05 20.12 -31.36
N THR A 105 5.05 19.28 -31.72
CA THR A 105 4.47 19.25 -33.04
C THR A 105 3.61 20.49 -33.32
N TYR A 106 3.01 21.06 -32.29
CA TYR A 106 2.05 22.17 -32.40
C TYR A 106 2.58 23.47 -31.85
N LEU A 107 3.48 23.41 -30.86
CA LEU A 107 4.02 24.56 -30.13
C LEU A 107 5.55 24.61 -30.27
N ARG A 108 6.09 25.85 -30.32
CA ARG A 108 7.53 26.05 -30.32
C ARG A 108 8.06 26.00 -28.88
N ASP A 109 9.00 25.11 -28.61
CA ASP A 109 9.68 24.94 -27.31
C ASP A 109 8.71 24.88 -26.11
N PRO A 110 7.73 23.92 -26.10
CA PRO A 110 6.78 23.79 -25.01
C PRO A 110 7.48 23.36 -23.73
N LEU A 111 7.23 24.06 -22.62
CA LEU A 111 7.69 23.68 -21.29
C LEU A 111 6.47 23.23 -20.49
N VAL A 112 6.46 21.94 -20.09
CA VAL A 112 5.32 21.31 -19.42
C VAL A 112 5.67 20.97 -17.97
N THR A 113 4.76 21.32 -17.07
CA THR A 113 4.79 20.88 -15.67
C THR A 113 3.56 20.05 -15.37
N VAL A 114 3.77 18.88 -14.81
CA VAL A 114 2.70 17.97 -14.38
C VAL A 114 2.63 17.95 -12.86
N ILE A 115 1.45 18.26 -12.31
CA ILE A 115 1.17 18.31 -10.89
C ILE A 115 0.04 17.32 -10.59
N VAL A 116 0.26 16.37 -9.69
CA VAL A 116 -0.80 15.47 -9.22
C VAL A 116 -1.55 16.16 -8.10
N THR A 117 -2.85 16.44 -8.31
CA THR A 117 -3.71 17.17 -7.37
C THR A 117 -4.61 16.26 -6.56
N GLY A 118 -4.97 15.09 -7.09
CA GLY A 118 -5.74 14.07 -6.41
C GLY A 118 -5.06 12.72 -6.55
N PHE A 119 -4.82 12.06 -5.42
CA PHE A 119 -4.11 10.79 -5.36
C PHE A 119 -5.10 9.67 -5.06
N VAL A 120 -5.23 8.70 -5.94
CA VAL A 120 -5.92 7.43 -5.67
C VAL A 120 -4.89 6.39 -5.23
N GLY A 121 -3.67 6.48 -5.73
CA GLY A 121 -2.57 5.56 -5.45
C GLY A 121 -2.68 4.24 -6.20
N VAL A 122 -1.54 3.63 -6.48
CA VAL A 122 -1.50 2.30 -7.06
C VAL A 122 -1.93 1.25 -6.03
N TYR A 123 -2.63 0.22 -6.46
CA TYR A 123 -3.19 -0.83 -5.61
C TYR A 123 -2.24 -1.40 -4.54
N PRO A 124 -0.95 -1.65 -4.83
CA PRO A 124 0.00 -2.14 -3.83
C PRO A 124 0.33 -1.13 -2.71
N GLU A 125 0.02 0.15 -2.91
CA GLU A 125 0.29 1.23 -1.95
C GLU A 125 -0.96 1.61 -1.13
N GLN A 126 -1.98 0.74 -1.07
CA GLN A 126 -3.18 0.93 -0.27
C GLN A 126 -3.21 0.01 0.94
N ILE A 127 -3.51 0.56 2.11
CA ILE A 127 -3.80 -0.21 3.32
C ILE A 127 -5.30 -0.48 3.35
N ARG A 128 -5.69 -1.75 3.33
CA ARG A 128 -7.09 -2.14 3.45
C ARG A 128 -7.41 -2.52 4.87
N VAL A 129 -8.35 -1.82 5.45
CA VAL A 129 -8.93 -2.15 6.76
C VAL A 129 -10.18 -2.98 6.51
N VAL A 130 -10.14 -4.26 6.91
CA VAL A 130 -11.21 -5.24 6.72
C VAL A 130 -11.58 -5.91 8.05
N GLY A 131 -12.73 -6.55 8.10
CA GLY A 131 -13.21 -7.27 9.29
C GLY A 131 -14.13 -6.40 10.14
N GLU A 132 -14.12 -6.57 11.47
CA GLU A 132 -14.99 -5.88 12.42
C GLU A 132 -14.58 -4.41 12.69
N ALA A 133 -13.97 -3.76 11.72
CA ALA A 133 -13.65 -2.34 11.83
C ALA A 133 -14.95 -1.50 11.76
N ALA A 134 -15.03 -0.44 12.55
CA ALA A 134 -16.18 0.46 12.57
C ALA A 134 -16.48 1.08 11.20
N LYS A 135 -15.44 1.25 10.37
CA LYS A 135 -15.54 1.70 8.97
C LYS A 135 -14.50 0.94 8.14
N PRO A 136 -14.86 -0.17 7.49
CA PRO A 136 -13.98 -0.81 6.51
C PRO A 136 -13.68 0.17 5.36
N GLN A 137 -12.40 0.39 5.08
CA GLN A 137 -11.97 1.33 4.04
C GLN A 137 -10.59 1.02 3.51
N ALA A 138 -10.29 1.50 2.31
CA ALA A 138 -8.94 1.54 1.77
C ALA A 138 -8.32 2.92 2.05
N LEU A 139 -7.14 2.93 2.62
CA LEU A 139 -6.37 4.13 2.90
C LEU A 139 -5.12 4.13 2.02
N LEU A 140 -4.81 5.28 1.45
CA LEU A 140 -3.53 5.44 0.75
C LEU A 140 -2.39 5.36 1.77
N TYR A 141 -1.41 4.49 1.50
CA TYR A 141 -0.20 4.41 2.33
C TYR A 141 0.56 5.74 2.26
N ARG A 142 0.93 6.26 3.41
CA ARG A 142 1.84 7.39 3.55
C ARG A 142 3.03 6.95 4.38
N ASP A 143 4.20 7.45 4.04
CA ASP A 143 5.39 7.17 4.82
C ASP A 143 5.20 7.60 6.29
N SER A 144 5.71 6.78 7.22
CA SER A 144 5.56 6.97 8.67
C SER A 144 4.11 6.85 9.22
N MET A 145 3.22 6.17 8.50
CA MET A 145 1.87 5.89 8.99
C MET A 145 1.93 4.85 10.13
N THR A 146 1.34 5.17 11.30
CA THR A 146 1.21 4.24 12.43
C THR A 146 -0.25 3.89 12.64
N LEU A 147 -0.53 2.64 13.00
CA LEU A 147 -1.84 2.19 13.50
C LEU A 147 -1.83 2.38 15.02
N LEU A 148 -2.60 3.34 15.52
CA LEU A 148 -2.86 3.56 16.95
C LEU A 148 -4.26 3.08 17.28
#